data_7ea793175fb639d760b82d945fcd8379
#
_entry.id   7ea793175fb639d760b82d945fcd8379
#
_cell.length_a   1.000
_cell.length_b   1.000
_cell.length_c   1.000
_cell.angle_alpha   90.00
_cell.angle_beta   90.00
_cell.angle_gamma   90.00
#
_symmetry.space_group_name_H-M   'P 1'
#
loop_
_entity.id
_entity.type
_entity.pdbx_description
1 polymer ?
#
loop_
_entity_poly.entity_id
_entity_poly.type
_entity_poly.pdbx_seq_one_letter_code
_entity_poly.pdbx_strand_id
1 'polypeptide(L)'
;MIYFQSLTQTELIELLKPLSIVRAHPDQTAEEKELQALRKARYRAKQLYQWVYQRFVTDWDQMTDLSKDLRAWLKDNVEIFRLTERQSQQALDGTHKFLWNLSDSKTIESVIIPAALQEKEDESPEDEPTFAGRPAQETVTSPKWSRLTACISSQVGCAMACKFCLTGIQGLDRHLQVHEIVTQVYELRRIAPITNIVFMGMGEPLHNFENVVKACQILLDQNGLNFSKRKVTISTSGLVPAIEELGRRVDVSLAISLNGTTDEQRSAVMPVNKKWNIEALLNACKKYPLGSHRRITFEYVMLKDHNDSLEDAKRLLQLLRGIPSKINLIPFNEHSGSEFKRPTDETVRQFQKYLMDRKVTATVRISRGRDILAACGQLRSIFGTARGTDRHRDWQPTPESPLSATSGL
;
A
#
# COMPACT_ATOMS: atom_id res chain seq x y z
N MET A 1 -7.15 25.45 7.05
CA MET A 1 -5.77 24.94 6.88
C MET A 1 -5.77 23.84 5.83
N ILE A 2 -4.93 23.93 4.82
CA ILE A 2 -4.81 22.94 3.74
C ILE A 2 -3.64 22.02 4.08
N TYR A 3 -3.84 20.70 4.04
CA TYR A 3 -2.72 19.76 4.21
C TYR A 3 -1.94 19.60 2.91
N PHE A 4 -0.62 19.86 2.95
CA PHE A 4 0.25 19.77 1.78
C PHE A 4 0.17 18.41 1.08
N GLN A 5 0.15 17.33 1.84
CA GLN A 5 0.07 15.96 1.33
C GLN A 5 -1.30 15.61 0.70
N SER A 6 -2.27 16.52 0.77
CA SER A 6 -3.54 16.39 0.02
C SER A 6 -3.49 17.03 -1.37
N LEU A 7 -2.44 17.75 -1.69
CA LEU A 7 -2.35 18.49 -2.95
C LEU A 7 -1.55 17.71 -3.98
N THR A 8 -2.15 17.44 -5.13
CA THR A 8 -1.40 17.07 -6.34
C THR A 8 -0.58 18.27 -6.81
N GLN A 9 0.45 18.02 -7.64
CA GLN A 9 1.25 19.13 -8.18
C GLN A 9 0.40 20.12 -8.98
N THR A 10 -0.60 19.62 -9.71
CA THR A 10 -1.54 20.48 -10.45
C THR A 10 -2.35 21.38 -9.52
N GLU A 11 -2.93 20.83 -8.46
CA GLU A 11 -3.69 21.62 -7.49
C GLU A 11 -2.80 22.63 -6.75
N LEU A 12 -1.56 22.26 -6.45
CA LEU A 12 -0.59 23.17 -5.85
C LEU A 12 -0.24 24.32 -6.80
N ILE A 13 -0.12 24.05 -8.11
CA ILE A 13 0.10 25.10 -9.13
C ILE A 13 -1.09 26.08 -9.13
N GLU A 14 -2.31 25.59 -9.14
CA GLU A 14 -3.51 26.45 -9.12
C GLU A 14 -3.58 27.29 -7.84
N LEU A 15 -3.24 26.70 -6.69
CA LEU A 15 -3.17 27.38 -5.41
C LEU A 15 -2.12 28.51 -5.40
N LEU A 16 -0.98 28.31 -6.06
CA LEU A 16 0.13 29.26 -6.10
C LEU A 16 0.00 30.30 -7.21
N LYS A 17 -0.85 30.08 -8.22
CA LYS A 17 -1.00 30.95 -9.39
C LYS A 17 -1.36 32.39 -9.00
N PRO A 18 -2.35 32.65 -8.13
CA PRO A 18 -2.66 34.01 -7.68
C PRO A 18 -1.50 34.70 -6.96
N LEU A 19 -0.70 33.96 -6.20
CA LEU A 19 0.47 34.46 -5.47
C LEU A 19 1.68 34.71 -6.38
N SER A 20 1.59 34.30 -7.62
CA SER A 20 2.66 34.36 -8.59
C SER A 20 2.54 35.56 -9.54
N ILE A 21 1.49 36.35 -9.42
CA ILE A 21 1.30 37.60 -10.15
C ILE A 21 2.46 38.54 -9.81
N VAL A 22 3.27 38.83 -10.79
CA VAL A 22 4.42 39.76 -10.68
C VAL A 22 3.90 41.17 -10.87
N ARG A 23 4.58 42.18 -10.29
CA ARG A 23 4.41 43.59 -10.69
C ARG A 23 4.61 43.64 -12.21
N ALA A 24 3.50 43.79 -12.92
CA ALA A 24 3.49 43.71 -14.36
C ALA A 24 4.21 44.92 -14.98
N HIS A 25 5.00 44.66 -16.02
CA HIS A 25 5.43 45.76 -16.88
C HIS A 25 4.19 46.42 -17.49
N PRO A 26 4.12 47.75 -17.62
CA PRO A 26 2.93 48.43 -18.11
C PRO A 26 2.41 47.91 -19.48
N ASP A 27 3.34 47.47 -20.33
CA ASP A 27 3.06 47.05 -21.69
C ASP A 27 2.67 45.58 -21.88
N GLN A 28 2.57 44.78 -20.78
CA GLN A 28 2.19 43.37 -20.88
C GLN A 28 0.69 43.17 -21.01
N THR A 29 0.30 42.29 -21.93
CA THR A 29 -1.09 41.87 -22.10
C THR A 29 -1.56 41.00 -20.89
N ALA A 30 -2.87 40.86 -20.76
CA ALA A 30 -3.45 39.99 -19.70
C ALA A 30 -3.00 38.52 -19.85
N GLU A 31 -2.92 38.01 -21.11
CA GLU A 31 -2.46 36.65 -21.39
C GLU A 31 -0.99 36.45 -21.03
N GLU A 32 -0.12 37.40 -21.33
CA GLU A 32 1.28 37.35 -20.96
C GLU A 32 1.49 37.31 -19.45
N LYS A 33 0.73 38.11 -18.71
CA LYS A 33 0.72 38.12 -17.25
C LYS A 33 0.28 36.78 -16.68
N GLU A 34 -0.79 36.20 -17.23
CA GLU A 34 -1.30 34.90 -16.80
C GLU A 34 -0.30 33.77 -17.09
N LEU A 35 0.30 33.74 -18.26
CA LEU A 35 1.31 32.77 -18.65
C LEU A 35 2.56 32.87 -17.77
N GLN A 36 2.98 34.09 -17.42
CA GLN A 36 4.11 34.30 -16.52
C GLN A 36 3.80 33.82 -15.10
N ALA A 37 2.60 34.12 -14.58
CA ALA A 37 2.13 33.66 -13.29
C ALA A 37 2.11 32.11 -13.23
N LEU A 38 1.60 31.47 -14.28
CA LEU A 38 1.54 30.01 -14.40
C LEU A 38 2.97 29.38 -14.41
N ARG A 39 3.90 29.95 -15.19
CA ARG A 39 5.30 29.47 -15.24
C ARG A 39 5.96 29.56 -13.85
N LYS A 40 5.75 30.67 -13.14
CA LYS A 40 6.29 30.89 -11.79
C LYS A 40 5.65 29.96 -10.77
N ALA A 41 4.32 29.74 -10.85
CA ALA A 41 3.61 28.80 -9.98
C ALA A 41 4.10 27.34 -10.18
N ARG A 42 4.30 26.92 -11.44
CA ARG A 42 4.87 25.60 -11.76
C ARG A 42 6.27 25.41 -11.16
N TYR A 43 7.13 26.40 -11.29
CA TYR A 43 8.47 26.36 -10.73
C TYR A 43 8.43 26.22 -9.21
N ARG A 44 7.61 27.03 -8.53
CA ARG A 44 7.44 27.00 -7.06
C ARG A 44 6.83 25.69 -6.57
N ALA A 45 5.82 25.17 -7.27
CA ALA A 45 5.21 23.88 -6.93
C ALA A 45 6.25 22.76 -7.00
N LYS A 46 7.11 22.75 -8.01
CA LYS A 46 8.22 21.79 -8.11
C LYS A 46 9.20 21.95 -6.95
N GLN A 47 9.62 23.17 -6.59
CA GLN A 47 10.50 23.42 -5.46
C GLN A 47 9.89 22.89 -4.16
N LEU A 48 8.62 23.20 -3.89
CA LEU A 48 7.91 22.73 -2.69
C LEU A 48 7.82 21.21 -2.62
N TYR A 49 7.50 20.53 -3.73
CA TYR A 49 7.49 19.07 -3.81
C TYR A 49 8.86 18.48 -3.49
N GLN A 50 9.94 19.06 -4.03
CA GLN A 50 11.31 18.63 -3.74
C GLN A 50 11.69 18.86 -2.27
N TRP A 51 11.34 20.00 -1.70
CA TRP A 51 11.61 20.29 -0.29
C TRP A 51 10.89 19.30 0.63
N VAL A 52 9.58 19.10 0.44
CA VAL A 52 8.79 18.25 1.32
C VAL A 52 9.09 16.77 1.08
N TYR A 53 9.03 16.29 -0.17
CA TYR A 53 9.05 14.84 -0.44
C TYR A 53 10.43 14.25 -0.71
N GLN A 54 11.42 15.05 -1.13
CA GLN A 54 12.76 14.54 -1.41
C GLN A 54 13.76 14.90 -0.29
N ARG A 55 13.64 16.11 0.26
CA ARG A 55 14.51 16.57 1.35
C ARG A 55 13.90 16.37 2.73
N PHE A 56 12.62 16.03 2.81
CA PHE A 56 11.87 15.78 4.05
C PHE A 56 11.87 16.97 5.03
N VAL A 57 11.92 18.18 4.51
CA VAL A 57 11.84 19.40 5.29
C VAL A 57 10.38 19.68 5.65
N THR A 58 10.12 19.97 6.93
CA THR A 58 8.77 20.20 7.47
C THR A 58 8.56 21.63 7.98
N ASP A 59 9.59 22.45 7.96
CA ASP A 59 9.55 23.85 8.35
C ASP A 59 9.72 24.74 7.11
N TRP A 60 8.73 25.58 6.83
CA TRP A 60 8.74 26.51 5.71
C TRP A 60 9.92 27.48 5.73
N ASP A 61 10.45 27.86 6.95
CA ASP A 61 11.58 28.78 7.06
C ASP A 61 12.90 28.20 6.56
N GLN A 62 13.03 26.88 6.58
CA GLN A 62 14.20 26.18 6.05
C GLN A 62 14.26 26.13 4.53
N MET A 63 13.15 26.46 3.84
CA MET A 63 13.06 26.48 2.37
C MET A 63 13.60 27.80 1.80
N THR A 64 14.92 27.99 1.89
CA THR A 64 15.59 29.27 1.69
C THR A 64 15.56 29.82 0.26
N ASP A 65 15.27 28.98 -0.73
CA ASP A 65 15.09 29.37 -2.14
C ASP A 65 13.67 29.89 -2.45
N LEU A 66 12.77 29.88 -1.46
CA LEU A 66 11.46 30.52 -1.52
C LEU A 66 11.52 31.92 -0.93
N SER A 67 10.76 32.87 -1.52
CA SER A 67 10.67 34.23 -0.97
C SER A 67 10.06 34.25 0.44
N LYS A 68 10.46 35.23 1.24
CA LYS A 68 9.94 35.41 2.61
C LYS A 68 8.41 35.52 2.64
N ASP A 69 7.82 36.27 1.69
CA ASP A 69 6.36 36.47 1.60
C ASP A 69 5.65 35.12 1.30
N LEU A 70 6.21 34.30 0.42
CA LEU A 70 5.63 33.00 0.12
C LEU A 70 5.73 32.06 1.33
N ARG A 71 6.86 32.06 2.05
CA ARG A 71 7.00 31.25 3.27
C ARG A 71 6.02 31.66 4.35
N ALA A 72 5.83 32.99 4.56
CA ALA A 72 4.84 33.50 5.49
C ALA A 72 3.44 33.05 5.09
N TRP A 73 3.06 33.22 3.82
CA TRP A 73 1.77 32.78 3.34
C TRP A 73 1.54 31.27 3.53
N LEU A 74 2.56 30.45 3.24
CA LEU A 74 2.48 28.99 3.42
C LEU A 74 2.25 28.62 4.88
N LYS A 75 2.93 29.28 5.83
CA LYS A 75 2.71 29.07 7.27
C LYS A 75 1.26 29.30 7.70
N ASP A 76 0.64 30.34 7.14
CA ASP A 76 -0.72 30.72 7.53
C ASP A 76 -1.80 29.85 6.85
N ASN A 77 -1.49 29.21 5.71
CA ASN A 77 -2.51 28.58 4.87
C ASN A 77 -2.31 27.08 4.64
N VAL A 78 -1.07 26.58 4.76
CA VAL A 78 -0.72 25.20 4.40
C VAL A 78 0.07 24.54 5.52
N GLU A 79 -0.40 23.39 5.94
CA GLU A 79 0.25 22.55 6.95
C GLU A 79 0.93 21.34 6.28
N ILE A 80 2.17 21.05 6.68
CA ILE A 80 2.82 19.78 6.38
C ILE A 80 2.40 18.78 7.45
N PHE A 81 1.41 17.95 7.11
CA PHE A 81 0.84 16.99 8.04
C PHE A 81 1.87 15.93 8.46
N ARG A 82 1.82 15.53 9.73
CA ARG A 82 2.67 14.50 10.31
C ARG A 82 1.83 13.46 11.03
N LEU A 83 2.16 12.20 10.88
CA LEU A 83 1.63 11.14 11.73
C LEU A 83 2.49 11.02 12.99
N THR A 84 1.83 10.92 14.14
CA THR A 84 2.51 10.67 15.41
C THR A 84 2.58 9.17 15.67
N GLU A 85 3.81 8.66 15.78
CA GLU A 85 4.01 7.28 16.19
C GLU A 85 3.50 7.08 17.62
N ARG A 86 2.58 6.13 17.78
CA ARG A 86 2.11 5.69 19.10
C ARG A 86 2.95 4.54 19.62
N GLN A 87 3.28 3.60 18.75
CA GLN A 87 4.07 2.42 19.05
C GLN A 87 4.68 1.87 17.77
N SER A 88 5.86 1.28 17.90
CA SER A 88 6.44 0.44 16.84
C SER A 88 6.94 -0.89 17.41
N GLN A 89 6.97 -1.91 16.55
CA GLN A 89 7.42 -3.26 16.88
C GLN A 89 8.25 -3.80 15.73
N GLN A 90 9.39 -4.37 16.04
CA GLN A 90 10.26 -5.00 15.06
C GLN A 90 10.28 -6.52 15.27
N ALA A 91 9.99 -7.27 14.22
CA ALA A 91 10.04 -8.72 14.18
C ALA A 91 11.47 -9.24 14.01
N LEU A 92 11.70 -10.51 14.33
CA LEU A 92 12.98 -11.18 14.15
C LEU A 92 13.44 -11.23 12.69
N ASP A 93 12.51 -11.23 11.74
CA ASP A 93 12.78 -11.25 10.29
C ASP A 93 13.03 -9.85 9.70
N GLY A 94 13.14 -8.82 10.53
CA GLY A 94 13.37 -7.43 10.15
C GLY A 94 12.10 -6.66 9.73
N THR A 95 10.92 -7.29 9.76
CA THR A 95 9.64 -6.59 9.54
C THR A 95 9.40 -5.60 10.66
N HIS A 96 9.00 -4.37 10.31
CA HIS A 96 8.78 -3.33 11.29
C HIS A 96 7.35 -2.78 11.14
N LYS A 97 6.55 -2.91 12.19
CA LYS A 97 5.16 -2.46 12.27
C LYS A 97 5.08 -1.19 13.08
N PHE A 98 4.30 -0.23 12.58
CA PHE A 98 4.05 1.07 13.19
C PHE A 98 2.56 1.23 13.45
N LEU A 99 2.22 1.69 14.64
CA LEU A 99 0.90 2.15 15.03
C LEU A 99 0.92 3.68 15.08
N TRP A 100 0.10 4.32 14.25
CA TRP A 100 0.02 5.78 14.12
C TRP A 100 -1.23 6.32 14.77
N ASN A 101 -1.12 7.46 15.47
CA ASN A 101 -2.27 8.26 15.87
C ASN A 101 -2.72 9.15 14.72
N LEU A 102 -4.03 9.21 14.53
CA LEU A 102 -4.71 10.17 13.66
C LEU A 102 -5.22 11.36 14.48
N SER A 103 -5.58 12.47 13.81
CA SER A 103 -6.03 13.71 14.46
C SER A 103 -7.34 13.53 15.27
N ASP A 104 -8.15 12.53 14.93
CA ASP A 104 -9.41 12.19 15.60
C ASP A 104 -9.27 11.11 16.70
N SER A 105 -8.06 10.91 17.21
CA SER A 105 -7.72 9.91 18.24
C SER A 105 -7.86 8.45 17.79
N LYS A 106 -8.12 8.19 16.52
CA LYS A 106 -8.10 6.84 15.94
C LYS A 106 -6.68 6.43 15.60
N THR A 107 -6.51 5.15 15.32
CA THR A 107 -5.20 4.61 14.97
C THR A 107 -5.25 3.77 13.71
N ILE A 108 -4.13 3.76 12.99
CA ILE A 108 -3.89 2.88 11.85
C ILE A 108 -2.52 2.23 11.96
N GLU A 109 -2.36 1.11 11.30
CA GLU A 109 -1.09 0.40 11.22
C GLU A 109 -0.48 0.50 9.82
N SER A 110 0.85 0.60 9.77
CA SER A 110 1.66 0.46 8.56
C SER A 110 2.84 -0.46 8.85
N VAL A 111 3.34 -1.15 7.81
CA VAL A 111 4.42 -2.13 7.98
C VAL A 111 5.51 -1.90 6.94
N ILE A 112 6.78 -1.92 7.37
CA ILE A 112 7.94 -2.06 6.47
C ILE A 112 8.27 -3.56 6.38
N ILE A 113 8.24 -4.10 5.17
CA ILE A 113 8.49 -5.51 4.90
C ILE A 113 9.77 -5.61 4.06
N PRO A 114 10.87 -6.20 4.61
CA PRO A 114 12.08 -6.45 3.83
C PRO A 114 11.88 -7.62 2.87
N ALA A 115 12.59 -7.62 1.73
CA ALA A 115 12.61 -8.77 0.83
C ALA A 115 13.29 -9.97 1.50
N ALA A 116 12.92 -11.18 1.10
CA ALA A 116 13.67 -12.38 1.47
C ALA A 116 15.07 -12.34 0.85
N LEU A 117 16.08 -12.80 1.58
CA LEU A 117 17.49 -12.80 1.12
C LEU A 117 17.74 -13.62 -0.16
N GLN A 118 16.76 -14.42 -0.62
CA GLN A 118 16.88 -15.34 -1.76
C GLN A 118 16.16 -14.90 -3.04
N GLU A 119 15.45 -13.74 -3.05
CA GLU A 119 14.72 -13.28 -4.25
C GLU A 119 15.63 -12.47 -5.20
N LYS A 120 16.71 -13.07 -5.72
CA LYS A 120 17.61 -12.40 -6.67
C LYS A 120 17.28 -12.60 -8.15
N GLU A 121 16.18 -13.27 -8.53
CA GLU A 121 16.08 -13.80 -9.91
C GLU A 121 15.12 -13.11 -10.86
N ASP A 122 14.41 -12.02 -10.52
CA ASP A 122 13.43 -11.41 -11.46
C ASP A 122 13.51 -9.87 -11.61
N GLU A 123 14.61 -9.22 -11.25
CA GLU A 123 14.80 -7.80 -11.55
C GLU A 123 15.71 -7.62 -12.76
N SER A 124 15.15 -7.09 -13.86
CA SER A 124 15.95 -6.60 -14.99
C SER A 124 16.83 -5.43 -14.54
N PRO A 125 18.08 -5.29 -15.04
CA PRO A 125 19.08 -4.32 -14.56
C PRO A 125 18.74 -2.83 -14.78
N GLU A 126 17.59 -2.50 -15.36
CA GLU A 126 17.30 -1.16 -15.89
C GLU A 126 16.64 -0.16 -14.91
N ASP A 127 16.31 -0.55 -13.67
CA ASP A 127 15.53 0.28 -12.75
C ASP A 127 16.28 0.69 -11.46
N GLU A 128 17.59 0.95 -11.48
CA GLU A 128 18.27 1.56 -10.32
C GLU A 128 17.99 3.08 -10.26
N PRO A 129 17.31 3.59 -9.20
CA PRO A 129 17.18 5.03 -9.01
C PRO A 129 18.51 5.60 -8.53
N THR A 130 19.11 6.48 -9.34
CA THR A 130 20.25 7.31 -8.94
C THR A 130 19.82 8.29 -7.85
N PHE A 131 20.18 8.02 -6.60
CA PHE A 131 20.03 8.95 -5.48
C PHE A 131 21.22 9.89 -5.41
N ALA A 132 21.09 11.11 -5.93
CA ALA A 132 22.01 12.20 -5.66
C ALA A 132 21.55 12.94 -4.38
N GLY A 133 22.39 12.98 -3.36
CA GLY A 133 22.31 13.92 -2.25
C GLY A 133 21.82 13.41 -0.90
N ARG A 134 22.52 12.48 -0.26
CA ARG A 134 22.46 12.28 1.19
C ARG A 134 23.78 12.71 1.84
N PRO A 135 23.78 13.49 2.95
CA PRO A 135 24.96 13.61 3.79
C PRO A 135 25.27 12.24 4.44
N ALA A 136 26.53 11.86 4.43
CA ALA A 136 27.02 10.62 5.03
C ALA A 136 26.73 10.62 6.54
N GLN A 137 25.80 9.78 6.97
CA GLN A 137 25.70 9.36 8.37
C GLN A 137 26.34 7.97 8.50
N GLU A 138 27.05 7.80 9.62
CA GLU A 138 27.93 6.67 9.92
C GLU A 138 27.32 5.31 9.68
N THR A 139 28.09 4.45 9.04
CA THR A 139 27.76 3.11 8.62
C THR A 139 27.65 2.15 9.80
N VAL A 140 26.43 1.93 10.28
CA VAL A 140 26.09 0.62 10.85
C VAL A 140 25.92 -0.31 9.65
N THR A 141 26.67 -1.39 9.59
CA THR A 141 26.57 -2.42 8.55
C THR A 141 25.26 -3.17 8.66
N SER A 142 24.19 -2.55 8.21
CA SER A 142 22.89 -3.19 8.03
C SER A 142 22.91 -4.01 6.74
N PRO A 143 22.28 -5.22 6.70
CA PRO A 143 22.18 -5.99 5.47
C PRO A 143 21.58 -5.10 4.38
N LYS A 144 22.21 -5.02 3.21
CA LYS A 144 21.67 -4.30 2.04
C LYS A 144 20.40 -5.04 1.58
N TRP A 145 19.25 -4.55 2.03
CA TRP A 145 17.97 -5.02 1.51
C TRP A 145 17.81 -4.50 0.07
N SER A 146 17.69 -5.42 -0.89
CA SER A 146 17.43 -5.06 -2.30
C SER A 146 16.06 -4.44 -2.49
N ARG A 147 15.07 -4.79 -1.64
CA ARG A 147 13.70 -4.29 -1.69
C ARG A 147 13.13 -4.11 -0.29
N LEU A 148 12.58 -2.90 -0.02
CA LEU A 148 11.79 -2.59 1.18
C LEU A 148 10.39 -2.18 0.74
N THR A 149 9.37 -2.90 1.19
CA THR A 149 7.97 -2.64 0.83
C THR A 149 7.23 -1.98 1.99
N ALA A 150 6.62 -0.82 1.74
CA ALA A 150 5.67 -0.21 2.66
C ALA A 150 4.29 -0.82 2.42
N CYS A 151 3.75 -1.49 3.43
CA CYS A 151 2.34 -1.91 3.48
C CYS A 151 1.56 -0.84 4.22
N ILE A 152 0.63 -0.17 3.51
CA ILE A 152 -0.09 0.99 4.02
C ILE A 152 -1.59 0.75 4.08
N SER A 153 -2.24 1.49 4.98
CA SER A 153 -3.67 1.45 5.23
C SER A 153 -4.42 2.49 4.40
N SER A 154 -5.67 2.19 4.03
CA SER A 154 -6.58 3.07 3.28
C SER A 154 -7.84 3.46 4.05
N GLN A 155 -8.12 2.79 5.16
CA GLN A 155 -9.29 3.02 6.01
C GLN A 155 -8.93 2.77 7.48
N VAL A 156 -9.72 3.30 8.39
CA VAL A 156 -9.79 2.84 9.78
C VAL A 156 -10.82 1.72 9.82
N GLY A 157 -10.36 0.47 9.98
CA GLY A 157 -11.20 -0.73 9.81
C GLY A 157 -11.50 -1.07 8.35
N CYS A 158 -12.47 -1.95 8.08
CA CYS A 158 -12.82 -2.38 6.72
C CYS A 158 -14.27 -2.88 6.65
N ALA A 159 -15.02 -2.44 5.62
CA ALA A 159 -16.40 -2.86 5.40
C ALA A 159 -16.56 -4.24 4.73
N MET A 160 -15.49 -4.84 4.21
CA MET A 160 -15.59 -6.05 3.39
C MET A 160 -15.91 -7.32 4.20
N ALA A 161 -15.71 -7.28 5.52
CA ALA A 161 -16.06 -8.37 6.44
C ALA A 161 -15.48 -9.74 6.04
N CYS A 162 -14.26 -9.76 5.46
CA CYS A 162 -13.57 -11.01 5.15
C CYS A 162 -13.27 -11.76 6.45
N LYS A 163 -13.73 -13.02 6.55
CA LYS A 163 -13.70 -13.80 7.79
C LYS A 163 -12.30 -14.22 8.27
N PHE A 164 -11.32 -14.18 7.38
CA PHE A 164 -9.93 -14.49 7.67
C PHE A 164 -9.09 -13.24 8.02
N CYS A 165 -9.70 -12.06 8.12
CA CYS A 165 -8.98 -10.79 8.28
C CYS A 165 -9.45 -10.04 9.53
N LEU A 166 -8.53 -9.73 10.45
CA LEU A 166 -8.83 -8.98 11.67
C LEU A 166 -9.43 -7.59 11.38
N THR A 167 -8.91 -6.89 10.37
CA THR A 167 -9.45 -5.60 9.96
C THR A 167 -10.91 -5.72 9.46
N GLY A 168 -11.23 -6.81 8.77
CA GLY A 168 -12.61 -7.10 8.31
C GLY A 168 -13.57 -7.40 9.47
N ILE A 169 -13.08 -8.08 10.51
CA ILE A 169 -13.85 -8.39 11.72
C ILE A 169 -14.12 -7.12 12.54
N GLN A 170 -13.18 -6.19 12.54
CA GLN A 170 -13.32 -4.89 13.22
C GLN A 170 -14.47 -4.04 12.66
N GLY A 171 -14.79 -4.17 11.38
CA GLY A 171 -15.73 -3.31 10.66
C GLY A 171 -15.10 -1.98 10.22
N LEU A 172 -15.84 -1.20 9.45
CA LEU A 172 -15.41 0.11 8.96
C LEU A 172 -15.79 1.20 9.95
N ASP A 173 -14.84 2.03 10.30
CA ASP A 173 -15.09 3.29 11.00
C ASP A 173 -15.18 4.46 9.99
N ARG A 174 -14.08 4.74 9.26
CA ARG A 174 -14.04 5.77 8.23
C ARG A 174 -12.96 5.53 7.16
N HIS A 175 -13.10 6.25 6.08
CA HIS A 175 -12.05 6.37 5.08
C HIS A 175 -10.88 7.23 5.59
N LEU A 176 -9.66 6.91 5.17
CA LEU A 176 -8.53 7.80 5.34
C LEU A 176 -8.56 8.90 4.29
N GLN A 177 -8.18 10.10 4.70
CA GLN A 177 -8.01 11.24 3.80
C GLN A 177 -6.69 11.09 3.00
N VAL A 178 -6.56 11.83 1.90
CA VAL A 178 -5.37 11.77 1.04
C VAL A 178 -4.08 12.00 1.82
N HIS A 179 -4.05 13.05 2.66
CA HIS A 179 -2.87 13.36 3.48
C HIS A 179 -2.53 12.23 4.46
N GLU A 180 -3.52 11.56 5.06
CA GLU A 180 -3.29 10.43 5.97
C GLU A 180 -2.68 9.23 5.24
N ILE A 181 -3.11 8.97 4.00
CA ILE A 181 -2.56 7.89 3.16
C ILE A 181 -1.12 8.21 2.73
N VAL A 182 -0.89 9.38 2.17
CA VAL A 182 0.42 9.81 1.66
C VAL A 182 1.44 9.92 2.79
N THR A 183 1.02 10.42 3.95
CA THR A 183 1.94 10.62 5.09
C THR A 183 2.43 9.30 5.69
N GLN A 184 1.69 8.19 5.60
CA GLN A 184 2.24 6.89 5.96
C GLN A 184 3.52 6.60 5.18
N VAL A 185 3.49 6.76 3.86
CA VAL A 185 4.68 6.54 3.01
C VAL A 185 5.77 7.56 3.31
N TYR A 186 5.39 8.81 3.51
CA TYR A 186 6.32 9.89 3.86
C TYR A 186 7.10 9.58 5.15
N GLU A 187 6.42 9.18 6.23
CA GLU A 187 7.07 8.83 7.49
C GLU A 187 7.93 7.57 7.37
N LEU A 188 7.41 6.51 6.73
CA LEU A 188 8.16 5.28 6.53
C LEU A 188 9.44 5.52 5.70
N ARG A 189 9.39 6.41 4.71
CA ARG A 189 10.54 6.75 3.87
C ARG A 189 11.60 7.57 4.59
N ARG A 190 11.23 8.29 5.64
CA ARG A 190 12.19 8.96 6.53
C ARG A 190 12.97 7.97 7.40
N ILE A 191 12.35 6.81 7.68
CA ILE A 191 12.94 5.74 8.51
C ILE A 191 13.82 4.82 7.66
N ALA A 192 13.35 4.44 6.46
CA ALA A 192 14.02 3.46 5.63
C ALA A 192 13.87 3.77 4.12
N PRO A 193 14.79 3.33 3.25
CA PRO A 193 14.73 3.55 1.81
C PRO A 193 13.64 2.68 1.16
N ILE A 194 12.38 3.03 1.37
CA ILE A 194 11.23 2.31 0.81
C ILE A 194 11.29 2.34 -0.73
N THR A 195 11.22 1.17 -1.34
CA THR A 195 11.26 0.98 -2.79
C THR A 195 9.90 0.63 -3.40
N ASN A 196 9.03 -0.03 -2.64
CA ASN A 196 7.74 -0.51 -3.10
C ASN A 196 6.61 -0.11 -2.13
N ILE A 197 5.40 0.05 -2.66
CA ILE A 197 4.21 0.35 -1.86
C ILE A 197 3.13 -0.69 -2.19
N VAL A 198 2.48 -1.23 -1.17
CA VAL A 198 1.31 -2.09 -1.32
C VAL A 198 0.17 -1.58 -0.45
N PHE A 199 -1.00 -1.38 -1.02
CA PHE A 199 -2.23 -1.07 -0.30
C PHE A 199 -2.85 -2.38 0.19
N MET A 200 -2.22 -2.99 1.18
CA MET A 200 -2.59 -4.29 1.77
C MET A 200 -2.66 -4.21 3.31
N GLY A 201 -2.68 -2.99 3.84
CA GLY A 201 -2.89 -2.70 5.26
C GLY A 201 -4.37 -2.75 5.63
N MET A 202 -4.79 -1.85 6.51
CA MET A 202 -6.19 -1.77 6.93
C MET A 202 -7.05 -1.13 5.83
N GLY A 203 -8.19 -1.78 5.53
CA GLY A 203 -9.21 -1.25 4.62
C GLY A 203 -9.22 -1.86 3.22
N GLU A 204 -10.31 -1.58 2.50
CA GLU A 204 -10.47 -1.87 1.07
C GLU A 204 -10.16 -0.59 0.28
N PRO A 205 -9.04 -0.55 -0.46
CA PRO A 205 -8.63 0.67 -1.16
C PRO A 205 -9.67 1.19 -2.16
N LEU A 206 -10.32 0.28 -2.88
CA LEU A 206 -11.33 0.68 -3.88
C LEU A 206 -12.67 1.12 -3.28
N HIS A 207 -12.88 0.91 -1.99
CA HIS A 207 -14.00 1.51 -1.27
C HIS A 207 -13.72 2.98 -0.87
N ASN A 208 -12.44 3.35 -0.77
CA ASN A 208 -11.96 4.73 -0.58
C ASN A 208 -11.36 5.30 -1.89
N PHE A 209 -12.08 5.12 -2.98
CA PHE A 209 -11.57 5.24 -4.34
C PHE A 209 -10.90 6.58 -4.64
N GLU A 210 -11.59 7.70 -4.45
CA GLU A 210 -11.08 9.02 -4.82
C GLU A 210 -9.83 9.41 -4.04
N ASN A 211 -9.80 9.15 -2.73
CA ASN A 211 -8.63 9.44 -1.91
C ASN A 211 -7.44 8.56 -2.29
N VAL A 212 -7.67 7.28 -2.60
CA VAL A 212 -6.61 6.34 -2.99
C VAL A 212 -6.05 6.68 -4.36
N VAL A 213 -6.90 7.00 -5.34
CA VAL A 213 -6.44 7.44 -6.68
C VAL A 213 -5.59 8.70 -6.57
N LYS A 214 -6.06 9.70 -5.83
CA LYS A 214 -5.33 10.95 -5.62
C LYS A 214 -4.01 10.73 -4.85
N ALA A 215 -4.02 9.88 -3.84
CA ALA A 215 -2.79 9.50 -3.14
C ALA A 215 -1.79 8.82 -4.10
N CYS A 216 -2.24 7.91 -4.98
CA CYS A 216 -1.38 7.31 -5.99
C CYS A 216 -0.78 8.34 -6.96
N GLN A 217 -1.55 9.34 -7.40
CA GLN A 217 -1.03 10.42 -8.24
C GLN A 217 0.12 11.18 -7.56
N ILE A 218 -0.02 11.47 -6.26
CA ILE A 218 1.03 12.13 -5.47
C ILE A 218 2.25 11.23 -5.28
N LEU A 219 2.04 9.93 -4.99
CA LEU A 219 3.12 8.96 -4.80
C LEU A 219 3.94 8.73 -6.07
N LEU A 220 3.31 8.81 -7.25
CA LEU A 220 3.94 8.60 -8.55
C LEU A 220 4.60 9.87 -9.11
N ASP A 221 4.31 11.05 -8.56
CA ASP A 221 4.81 12.32 -9.07
C ASP A 221 6.34 12.36 -9.06
N GLN A 222 6.93 12.62 -10.24
CA GLN A 222 8.38 12.62 -10.44
C GLN A 222 9.14 13.74 -9.70
N ASN A 223 8.46 14.82 -9.35
CA ASN A 223 9.02 15.93 -8.56
C ASN A 223 8.84 15.70 -7.05
N GLY A 224 8.05 14.69 -6.66
CA GLY A 224 7.75 14.33 -5.28
C GLY A 224 8.43 13.04 -4.83
N LEU A 225 7.63 12.09 -4.37
CA LEU A 225 8.09 10.78 -3.86
C LEU A 225 8.64 9.87 -4.97
N ASN A 226 8.25 10.08 -6.22
CA ASN A 226 8.80 9.47 -7.43
C ASN A 226 8.84 7.94 -7.40
N PHE A 227 7.77 7.30 -6.97
CA PHE A 227 7.66 5.85 -7.09
C PHE A 227 7.34 5.45 -8.54
N SER A 228 7.99 4.40 -9.02
CA SER A 228 7.61 3.81 -10.30
C SER A 228 6.21 3.19 -10.22
N LYS A 229 5.41 3.32 -11.28
CA LYS A 229 4.08 2.72 -11.39
C LYS A 229 4.05 1.20 -11.19
N ARG A 230 5.16 0.51 -11.48
CA ARG A 230 5.31 -0.93 -11.22
C ARG A 230 5.54 -1.25 -9.74
N LYS A 231 5.98 -0.26 -8.96
CA LYS A 231 6.34 -0.41 -7.54
C LYS A 231 5.21 0.03 -6.59
N VAL A 232 4.08 0.49 -7.12
CA VAL A 232 2.86 0.78 -6.36
C VAL A 232 1.79 -0.25 -6.74
N THR A 233 1.29 -1.00 -5.76
CA THR A 233 0.28 -2.04 -5.97
C THR A 233 -0.97 -1.73 -5.15
N ILE A 234 -2.11 -1.69 -5.83
CA ILE A 234 -3.43 -1.66 -5.17
C ILE A 234 -3.94 -3.10 -5.12
N SER A 235 -4.26 -3.57 -3.91
CA SER A 235 -4.93 -4.86 -3.68
C SER A 235 -6.40 -4.63 -3.38
N THR A 236 -7.29 -5.41 -3.98
CA THR A 236 -8.73 -5.28 -3.76
C THR A 236 -9.40 -6.65 -3.55
N SER A 237 -10.42 -6.64 -2.73
CA SER A 237 -11.33 -7.78 -2.54
C SER A 237 -12.24 -8.03 -3.74
N GLY A 238 -12.30 -7.11 -4.71
CA GLY A 238 -13.05 -7.29 -5.95
C GLY A 238 -14.30 -6.40 -6.08
N LEU A 239 -14.18 -5.10 -5.82
CA LEU A 239 -15.19 -4.10 -6.12
C LEU A 239 -15.18 -3.84 -7.64
N VAL A 240 -15.93 -4.66 -8.40
CA VAL A 240 -15.88 -4.75 -9.87
C VAL A 240 -15.96 -3.39 -10.57
N PRO A 241 -16.95 -2.50 -10.31
CA PRO A 241 -17.02 -1.20 -11.00
C PRO A 241 -15.79 -0.33 -10.75
N ALA A 242 -15.24 -0.40 -9.54
CA ALA A 242 -14.07 0.38 -9.17
C ALA A 242 -12.76 -0.16 -9.81
N ILE A 243 -12.67 -1.47 -10.07
CA ILE A 243 -11.53 -2.05 -10.81
C ILE A 243 -11.48 -1.49 -12.24
N GLU A 244 -12.62 -1.46 -12.94
CA GLU A 244 -12.69 -0.93 -14.30
C GLU A 244 -12.34 0.55 -14.36
N GLU A 245 -12.76 1.33 -13.36
CA GLU A 245 -12.45 2.76 -13.28
C GLU A 245 -10.99 3.03 -12.89
N LEU A 246 -10.40 2.22 -12.00
CA LEU A 246 -9.03 2.40 -11.54
C LEU A 246 -8.04 2.48 -12.70
N GLY A 247 -8.15 1.54 -13.65
CA GLY A 247 -7.24 1.46 -14.79
C GLY A 247 -7.31 2.67 -15.74
N ARG A 248 -8.43 3.41 -15.72
CA ARG A 248 -8.57 4.67 -16.47
C ARG A 248 -7.98 5.88 -15.75
N ARG A 249 -7.95 5.84 -14.40
CA ARG A 249 -7.58 6.98 -13.57
C ARG A 249 -6.11 7.01 -13.17
N VAL A 250 -5.51 5.85 -12.94
CA VAL A 250 -4.10 5.76 -12.52
C VAL A 250 -3.46 4.46 -12.98
N ASP A 251 -2.21 4.54 -13.47
CA ASP A 251 -1.46 3.39 -13.94
C ASP A 251 -0.59 2.83 -12.79
N VAL A 252 -1.12 1.84 -12.07
CA VAL A 252 -0.45 1.12 -10.98
C VAL A 252 -0.58 -0.39 -11.15
N SER A 253 0.14 -1.17 -10.35
CA SER A 253 -0.02 -2.63 -10.32
C SER A 253 -1.31 -3.01 -9.59
N LEU A 254 -2.00 -4.03 -10.10
CA LEU A 254 -3.25 -4.53 -9.53
C LEU A 254 -3.04 -5.90 -8.92
N ALA A 255 -3.52 -6.08 -7.68
CA ALA A 255 -3.65 -7.37 -7.01
C ALA A 255 -5.13 -7.63 -6.69
N ILE A 256 -5.57 -8.87 -6.89
CA ILE A 256 -6.95 -9.32 -6.69
C ILE A 256 -6.96 -10.41 -5.63
N SER A 257 -7.64 -10.18 -4.53
CA SER A 257 -7.90 -11.20 -3.51
C SER A 257 -8.99 -12.15 -4.00
N LEU A 258 -8.59 -13.29 -4.59
CA LEU A 258 -9.54 -14.27 -5.15
C LEU A 258 -10.07 -15.21 -4.06
N ASN A 259 -9.18 -15.88 -3.33
CA ASN A 259 -9.41 -16.68 -2.10
C ASN A 259 -10.48 -17.77 -2.18
N GLY A 260 -10.90 -18.17 -3.37
CA GLY A 260 -11.82 -19.26 -3.64
C GLY A 260 -11.87 -19.56 -5.12
N THR A 261 -12.22 -20.79 -5.48
CA THR A 261 -12.31 -21.27 -6.87
C THR A 261 -13.73 -21.56 -7.29
N THR A 262 -14.68 -21.51 -6.36
CA THR A 262 -16.13 -21.52 -6.60
C THR A 262 -16.79 -20.36 -5.87
N ASP A 263 -17.97 -19.95 -6.32
CA ASP A 263 -18.72 -18.87 -5.69
C ASP A 263 -19.14 -19.21 -4.25
N GLU A 264 -19.41 -20.48 -3.96
CA GLU A 264 -19.72 -20.97 -2.62
C GLU A 264 -18.53 -20.80 -1.69
N GLN A 265 -17.33 -21.29 -2.10
CA GLN A 265 -16.11 -21.14 -1.32
C GLN A 265 -15.81 -19.66 -1.06
N ARG A 266 -15.84 -18.85 -2.12
CA ARG A 266 -15.49 -17.42 -2.01
C ARG A 266 -16.51 -16.65 -1.18
N SER A 267 -17.81 -16.91 -1.35
CA SER A 267 -18.86 -16.26 -0.57
C SER A 267 -18.83 -16.62 0.92
N ALA A 268 -18.37 -17.83 1.24
CA ALA A 268 -18.22 -18.29 2.61
C ALA A 268 -17.20 -17.44 3.41
N VAL A 269 -16.13 -16.97 2.74
CA VAL A 269 -15.02 -16.23 3.38
C VAL A 269 -14.97 -14.75 3.02
N MET A 270 -15.53 -14.35 1.87
CA MET A 270 -15.55 -12.98 1.33
C MET A 270 -16.96 -12.57 0.91
N PRO A 271 -17.73 -11.89 1.77
CA PRO A 271 -19.11 -11.50 1.49
C PRO A 271 -19.31 -10.65 0.23
N VAL A 272 -18.29 -9.95 -0.22
CA VAL A 272 -18.28 -9.14 -1.45
C VAL A 272 -18.66 -9.98 -2.69
N ASN A 273 -18.39 -11.30 -2.68
CA ASN A 273 -18.72 -12.22 -3.76
C ASN A 273 -20.22 -12.36 -4.00
N LYS A 274 -21.05 -12.14 -2.98
CA LYS A 274 -22.51 -12.15 -3.13
C LYS A 274 -23.01 -11.02 -4.02
N LYS A 275 -22.26 -9.92 -4.12
CA LYS A 275 -22.58 -8.78 -4.99
C LYS A 275 -21.90 -8.90 -6.36
N TRP A 276 -20.67 -9.35 -6.38
CA TRP A 276 -19.87 -9.55 -7.59
C TRP A 276 -19.19 -10.92 -7.51
N ASN A 277 -19.75 -11.87 -8.23
CA ASN A 277 -19.26 -13.25 -8.27
C ASN A 277 -17.91 -13.36 -9.02
N ILE A 278 -17.33 -14.54 -9.00
CA ILE A 278 -16.02 -14.81 -9.64
C ILE A 278 -16.04 -14.44 -11.12
N GLU A 279 -17.12 -14.76 -11.84
CA GLU A 279 -17.23 -14.47 -13.27
C GLU A 279 -17.18 -12.94 -13.53
N ALA A 280 -17.98 -12.16 -12.82
CA ALA A 280 -17.98 -10.70 -12.92
C ALA A 280 -16.60 -10.10 -12.60
N LEU A 281 -15.95 -10.61 -11.55
CA LEU A 281 -14.60 -10.19 -11.16
C LEU A 281 -13.57 -10.47 -12.24
N LEU A 282 -13.54 -11.68 -12.78
CA LEU A 282 -12.57 -12.05 -13.81
C LEU A 282 -12.83 -11.33 -15.14
N ASN A 283 -14.09 -11.04 -15.47
CA ASN A 283 -14.42 -10.20 -16.63
C ASN A 283 -13.91 -8.77 -16.48
N ALA A 284 -13.96 -8.16 -15.29
CA ALA A 284 -13.34 -6.87 -15.04
C ALA A 284 -11.80 -6.95 -15.15
N CYS A 285 -11.19 -8.04 -14.67
CA CYS A 285 -9.74 -8.26 -14.82
C CYS A 285 -9.30 -8.38 -16.28
N LYS A 286 -10.09 -9.02 -17.14
CA LYS A 286 -9.80 -9.13 -18.58
C LYS A 286 -9.83 -7.78 -19.30
N LYS A 287 -10.67 -6.86 -18.83
CA LYS A 287 -10.81 -5.49 -19.39
C LYS A 287 -9.81 -4.50 -18.78
N TYR A 288 -9.14 -4.87 -17.69
CA TYR A 288 -8.20 -3.97 -17.03
C TYR A 288 -7.02 -3.63 -17.96
N PRO A 289 -6.68 -2.35 -18.18
CA PRO A 289 -5.63 -1.93 -19.11
C PRO A 289 -4.25 -2.26 -18.54
N LEU A 290 -3.72 -3.40 -18.92
CA LEU A 290 -2.36 -3.80 -18.56
C LEU A 290 -1.38 -3.24 -19.60
N GLY A 291 -0.35 -2.53 -19.13
CA GLY A 291 0.80 -2.19 -19.98
C GLY A 291 1.59 -3.44 -20.41
N SER A 292 2.45 -3.28 -21.43
CA SER A 292 3.28 -4.38 -21.94
C SER A 292 4.03 -5.10 -20.82
N HIS A 293 4.01 -6.43 -20.87
CA HIS A 293 4.68 -7.33 -19.90
C HIS A 293 4.18 -7.25 -18.46
N ARG A 294 3.07 -6.53 -18.19
CA ARG A 294 2.46 -6.48 -16.86
C ARG A 294 1.45 -7.61 -16.66
N ARG A 295 1.30 -8.02 -15.41
CA ARG A 295 0.40 -9.10 -14.99
C ARG A 295 -0.42 -8.65 -13.78
N ILE A 296 -1.66 -9.11 -13.68
CA ILE A 296 -2.45 -9.02 -12.45
C ILE A 296 -1.91 -10.06 -11.46
N THR A 297 -1.74 -9.67 -10.21
CA THR A 297 -1.41 -10.59 -9.13
C THR A 297 -2.71 -11.12 -8.53
N PHE A 298 -2.94 -12.43 -8.60
CA PHE A 298 -4.05 -13.04 -7.86
C PHE A 298 -3.55 -13.54 -6.51
N GLU A 299 -4.04 -12.94 -5.45
CA GLU A 299 -3.75 -13.35 -4.09
C GLU A 299 -4.73 -14.44 -3.67
N TYR A 300 -4.19 -15.53 -3.14
CA TYR A 300 -4.93 -16.70 -2.76
C TYR A 300 -4.54 -17.12 -1.35
N VAL A 301 -5.34 -16.69 -0.37
CA VAL A 301 -5.18 -17.10 1.03
C VAL A 301 -5.64 -18.54 1.14
N MET A 302 -4.69 -19.43 1.42
CA MET A 302 -4.93 -20.86 1.53
C MET A 302 -5.45 -21.21 2.94
N LEU A 303 -6.66 -21.72 3.02
CA LEU A 303 -7.35 -22.09 4.24
C LEU A 303 -7.52 -23.62 4.25
N LYS A 304 -7.03 -24.26 5.31
CA LYS A 304 -7.08 -25.73 5.45
C LYS A 304 -8.49 -26.28 5.29
N ASP A 305 -8.63 -27.34 4.51
CA ASP A 305 -9.89 -28.07 4.24
C ASP A 305 -11.01 -27.20 3.63
N HIS A 306 -10.66 -26.00 3.11
CA HIS A 306 -11.63 -25.09 2.49
C HIS A 306 -11.32 -24.81 1.01
N ASN A 307 -10.11 -24.43 0.68
CA ASN A 307 -9.71 -24.04 -0.68
C ASN A 307 -8.28 -24.49 -1.04
N ASP A 308 -7.74 -25.47 -0.37
CA ASP A 308 -6.35 -25.92 -0.46
C ASP A 308 -6.16 -27.28 -1.17
N SER A 309 -7.22 -27.83 -1.77
CA SER A 309 -7.17 -29.09 -2.48
C SER A 309 -6.53 -28.98 -3.87
N LEU A 310 -6.03 -30.09 -4.41
CA LEU A 310 -5.54 -30.14 -5.80
C LEU A 310 -6.64 -29.86 -6.82
N GLU A 311 -7.90 -30.14 -6.49
CA GLU A 311 -9.04 -29.78 -7.33
C GLU A 311 -9.25 -28.27 -7.40
N ASP A 312 -8.97 -27.56 -6.28
CA ASP A 312 -8.93 -26.10 -6.28
C ASP A 312 -7.81 -25.56 -7.17
N ALA A 313 -6.62 -26.17 -7.14
CA ALA A 313 -5.52 -25.80 -8.03
C ALA A 313 -5.90 -25.95 -9.51
N LYS A 314 -6.63 -27.02 -9.88
CA LYS A 314 -7.13 -27.24 -11.24
C LYS A 314 -8.14 -26.17 -11.65
N ARG A 315 -9.14 -25.89 -10.80
CA ARG A 315 -10.14 -24.83 -11.06
C ARG A 315 -9.50 -23.47 -11.17
N LEU A 316 -8.53 -23.14 -10.29
CA LEU A 316 -7.80 -21.89 -10.33
C LEU A 316 -7.09 -21.68 -11.67
N LEU A 317 -6.43 -22.71 -12.19
CA LEU A 317 -5.79 -22.70 -13.50
C LEU A 317 -6.80 -22.40 -14.62
N GLN A 318 -7.98 -23.01 -14.57
CA GLN A 318 -9.05 -22.81 -15.58
C GLN A 318 -9.62 -21.39 -15.51
N LEU A 319 -9.90 -20.89 -14.30
CA LEU A 319 -10.43 -19.54 -14.06
C LEU A 319 -9.53 -18.45 -14.61
N LEU A 320 -8.21 -18.59 -14.46
CA LEU A 320 -7.25 -17.57 -14.85
C LEU A 320 -6.80 -17.68 -16.32
N ARG A 321 -7.32 -18.65 -17.06
CA ARG A 321 -6.98 -18.82 -18.48
C ARG A 321 -7.31 -17.58 -19.30
N GLY A 322 -6.32 -17.10 -20.06
CA GLY A 322 -6.45 -15.89 -20.90
C GLY A 322 -6.30 -14.56 -20.16
N ILE A 323 -6.00 -14.57 -18.86
CA ILE A 323 -5.67 -13.37 -18.10
C ILE A 323 -4.14 -13.35 -17.87
N PRO A 324 -3.39 -12.33 -18.33
CA PRO A 324 -1.99 -12.18 -17.97
C PRO A 324 -1.84 -12.06 -16.44
N SER A 325 -1.45 -13.13 -15.78
CA SER A 325 -1.52 -13.22 -14.33
C SER A 325 -0.31 -13.92 -13.71
N LYS A 326 -0.13 -13.68 -12.42
CA LYS A 326 0.69 -14.48 -11.51
C LYS A 326 -0.12 -14.73 -10.23
N ILE A 327 0.17 -15.82 -9.56
CA ILE A 327 -0.52 -16.23 -8.34
C ILE A 327 0.42 -16.06 -7.16
N ASN A 328 -0.09 -15.46 -6.09
CA ASN A 328 0.59 -15.34 -4.81
C ASN A 328 -0.17 -16.20 -3.80
N LEU A 329 0.33 -17.38 -3.50
CA LEU A 329 -0.21 -18.30 -2.51
C LEU A 329 0.19 -17.80 -1.12
N ILE A 330 -0.80 -17.57 -0.27
CA ILE A 330 -0.61 -17.05 1.08
C ILE A 330 -1.14 -18.09 2.08
N PRO A 331 -0.29 -18.97 2.61
CA PRO A 331 -0.72 -19.85 3.69
C PRO A 331 -1.25 -19.01 4.85
N PHE A 332 -2.44 -19.34 5.35
CA PHE A 332 -3.15 -18.51 6.32
C PHE A 332 -2.30 -18.17 7.55
N ASN A 333 -2.38 -16.93 7.98
CA ASN A 333 -1.77 -16.46 9.22
C ASN A 333 -2.80 -16.54 10.33
N GLU A 334 -2.72 -17.59 11.15
CA GLU A 334 -3.66 -17.83 12.23
C GLU A 334 -3.70 -16.68 13.23
N HIS A 335 -4.88 -16.38 13.74
CA HIS A 335 -5.12 -15.40 14.77
C HIS A 335 -6.40 -15.73 15.56
N SER A 336 -6.53 -15.20 16.76
CA SER A 336 -7.63 -15.53 17.69
C SER A 336 -9.03 -15.11 17.21
N GLY A 337 -9.14 -14.28 16.18
CA GLY A 337 -10.41 -13.83 15.62
C GLY A 337 -10.96 -14.72 14.51
N SER A 338 -10.30 -15.83 14.14
CA SER A 338 -10.71 -16.70 13.05
C SER A 338 -10.67 -18.17 13.43
N GLU A 339 -11.66 -18.93 12.99
CA GLU A 339 -11.74 -20.39 13.13
C GLU A 339 -10.90 -21.16 12.10
N PHE A 340 -10.47 -20.48 11.03
CA PHE A 340 -9.69 -21.11 9.97
C PHE A 340 -8.30 -21.52 10.43
N LYS A 341 -7.77 -22.55 9.75
CA LYS A 341 -6.44 -23.09 10.03
C LYS A 341 -5.55 -22.97 8.80
N ARG A 342 -4.25 -22.95 9.05
CA ARG A 342 -3.21 -22.97 8.03
C ARG A 342 -3.11 -24.38 7.43
N PRO A 343 -3.03 -24.56 6.10
CA PRO A 343 -2.65 -25.81 5.47
C PRO A 343 -1.24 -26.28 5.87
N THR A 344 -0.99 -27.57 5.71
CA THR A 344 0.38 -28.09 5.89
C THR A 344 1.31 -27.55 4.79
N ASP A 345 2.58 -27.46 5.08
CA ASP A 345 3.55 -27.00 4.08
C ASP A 345 3.63 -27.96 2.87
N GLU A 346 3.33 -29.25 3.10
CA GLU A 346 3.24 -30.23 2.00
C GLU A 346 2.04 -29.92 1.10
N THR A 347 0.86 -29.67 1.64
CA THR A 347 -0.32 -29.25 0.86
C THR A 347 -0.01 -27.99 0.02
N VAL A 348 0.65 -27.00 0.62
CA VAL A 348 1.03 -25.77 -0.07
C VAL A 348 2.01 -26.05 -1.21
N ARG A 349 3.04 -26.90 -0.98
CA ARG A 349 4.00 -27.28 -2.00
C ARG A 349 3.37 -28.05 -3.16
N GLN A 350 2.48 -28.99 -2.87
CA GLN A 350 1.78 -29.75 -3.91
C GLN A 350 0.88 -28.84 -4.75
N PHE A 351 0.14 -27.93 -4.13
CA PHE A 351 -0.68 -26.94 -4.82
C PHE A 351 0.17 -26.04 -5.73
N GLN A 352 1.25 -25.48 -5.21
CA GLN A 352 2.20 -24.67 -5.97
C GLN A 352 2.79 -25.45 -7.14
N LYS A 353 3.32 -26.64 -6.87
CA LYS A 353 3.93 -27.50 -7.90
C LYS A 353 2.95 -27.79 -9.03
N TYR A 354 1.67 -28.11 -8.70
CA TYR A 354 0.63 -28.36 -9.70
C TYR A 354 0.46 -27.20 -10.68
N LEU A 355 0.50 -25.96 -10.18
CA LEU A 355 0.39 -24.73 -10.99
C LEU A 355 1.66 -24.50 -11.83
N MET A 356 2.84 -24.64 -11.22
CA MET A 356 4.13 -24.39 -11.88
C MET A 356 4.41 -25.40 -12.99
N ASP A 357 4.10 -26.69 -12.80
CA ASP A 357 4.22 -27.73 -13.83
C ASP A 357 3.39 -27.41 -15.09
N ARG A 358 2.37 -26.50 -14.93
CA ARG A 358 1.51 -26.03 -16.03
C ARG A 358 1.83 -24.61 -16.49
N LYS A 359 3.06 -24.17 -16.22
CA LYS A 359 3.64 -22.88 -16.65
C LYS A 359 2.89 -21.65 -16.08
N VAL A 360 2.22 -21.78 -14.95
CA VAL A 360 1.66 -20.64 -14.23
C VAL A 360 2.68 -20.18 -13.19
N THR A 361 3.00 -18.90 -13.19
CA THR A 361 3.86 -18.30 -12.15
C THR A 361 3.09 -18.31 -10.83
N ALA A 362 3.48 -19.17 -9.90
CA ALA A 362 2.91 -19.28 -8.57
C ALA A 362 4.00 -19.15 -7.51
N THR A 363 3.94 -18.11 -6.70
CA THR A 363 4.87 -17.88 -5.59
C THR A 363 4.17 -18.16 -4.27
N VAL A 364 4.87 -18.79 -3.33
CA VAL A 364 4.40 -18.91 -1.95
C VAL A 364 4.94 -17.74 -1.16
N ARG A 365 4.05 -16.92 -0.61
CA ARG A 365 4.45 -15.79 0.23
C ARG A 365 4.86 -16.29 1.61
N ILE A 366 6.13 -16.13 1.93
CA ILE A 366 6.61 -16.32 3.28
C ILE A 366 6.02 -15.21 4.15
N SER A 367 5.18 -15.58 5.11
CA SER A 367 4.58 -14.62 6.04
C SER A 367 5.64 -14.01 6.93
N ARG A 368 5.74 -12.68 6.86
CA ARG A 368 6.68 -11.87 7.60
C ARG A 368 6.01 -11.19 8.80
N GLY A 369 6.76 -10.98 9.90
CA GLY A 369 6.27 -10.30 11.09
C GLY A 369 5.11 -11.04 11.80
N ARG A 370 5.09 -12.37 11.74
CA ARG A 370 4.04 -13.19 12.39
C ARG A 370 4.07 -13.05 13.92
N ASP A 371 5.27 -12.96 14.48
CA ASP A 371 5.55 -12.79 15.90
C ASP A 371 5.02 -11.48 16.51
N ILE A 372 4.82 -10.46 15.65
CA ILE A 372 4.30 -9.15 16.03
C ILE A 372 2.92 -8.84 15.42
N LEU A 373 2.22 -9.84 14.88
CA LEU A 373 0.94 -9.67 14.17
C LEU A 373 1.01 -8.60 13.06
N ALA A 374 2.08 -8.63 12.26
CA ALA A 374 2.28 -7.74 11.12
C ALA A 374 2.02 -8.40 9.77
N ALA A 375 1.67 -9.68 9.75
CA ALA A 375 1.37 -10.39 8.52
C ALA A 375 0.01 -9.99 7.94
N CYS A 376 -0.20 -10.32 6.66
CA CYS A 376 -1.45 -10.02 5.97
C CYS A 376 -2.66 -10.59 6.70
N GLY A 377 -3.70 -9.76 6.86
CA GLY A 377 -4.92 -10.10 7.58
C GLY A 377 -4.86 -9.92 9.09
N GLN A 378 -3.69 -9.58 9.67
CA GLN A 378 -3.50 -9.45 11.12
C GLN A 378 -3.50 -8.00 11.63
N LEU A 379 -3.55 -7.00 10.75
CA LEU A 379 -3.56 -5.59 11.15
C LEU A 379 -4.92 -5.16 11.71
N ARG A 380 -4.89 -4.35 12.76
CA ARG A 380 -6.10 -3.80 13.39
C ARG A 380 -5.82 -2.49 14.10
N SER A 381 -6.85 -1.66 14.26
CA SER A 381 -6.83 -0.54 15.20
C SER A 381 -7.07 -1.08 16.61
N ILE A 382 -6.22 -0.72 17.56
CA ILE A 382 -6.34 -1.18 18.95
C ILE A 382 -7.30 -0.31 19.74
N PHE A 383 -7.57 0.91 19.30
CA PHE A 383 -8.33 1.93 20.02
C PHE A 383 -9.38 2.59 19.13
N GLY A 384 -10.60 2.71 19.64
CA GLY A 384 -11.57 3.67 19.12
C GLY A 384 -12.77 3.13 18.35
N THR A 385 -13.20 1.87 18.57
CA THR A 385 -14.56 1.48 18.17
C THR A 385 -15.41 1.21 19.39
N ALA A 386 -16.39 2.10 19.64
CA ALA A 386 -17.40 1.94 20.69
C ALA A 386 -18.44 0.84 20.36
N ARG A 387 -18.14 -0.09 19.46
CA ARG A 387 -19.00 -1.22 19.08
C ARG A 387 -18.17 -2.50 18.96
N GLY A 388 -17.84 -3.09 20.06
CA GLY A 388 -17.21 -4.39 20.08
C GLY A 388 -16.84 -4.75 21.48
N THR A 389 -17.58 -5.71 22.02
CA THR A 389 -17.30 -6.32 23.31
C THR A 389 -15.81 -6.54 23.52
N ASP A 390 -15.34 -6.03 24.62
CA ASP A 390 -13.98 -6.03 25.17
C ASP A 390 -13.45 -7.45 25.46
N ARG A 391 -13.62 -8.40 24.54
CA ARG A 391 -13.23 -9.82 24.69
C ARG A 391 -11.75 -10.09 24.44
N HIS A 392 -10.93 -9.05 24.17
CA HIS A 392 -9.53 -9.24 23.80
C HIS A 392 -8.54 -8.40 24.63
N ARG A 393 -8.93 -7.97 25.86
CA ARG A 393 -8.00 -7.28 26.78
C ARG A 393 -6.84 -8.16 27.24
N ASP A 394 -7.00 -9.47 27.22
CA ASP A 394 -6.05 -10.43 27.83
C ASP A 394 -5.32 -11.31 26.82
N TRP A 395 -5.26 -10.91 25.53
CA TRP A 395 -4.52 -11.70 24.55
C TRP A 395 -3.00 -11.53 24.77
N GLN A 396 -2.37 -12.59 25.25
CA GLN A 396 -0.92 -12.80 25.26
C GLN A 396 -0.57 -13.71 24.08
N PRO A 397 0.54 -13.46 23.33
CA PRO A 397 1.01 -14.40 22.32
C PRO A 397 1.27 -15.74 22.97
N THR A 398 0.68 -16.81 22.45
CA THR A 398 1.05 -18.18 22.86
C THR A 398 2.53 -18.38 22.54
N PRO A 399 3.36 -18.88 23.48
CA PRO A 399 4.72 -19.27 23.19
C PRO A 399 4.67 -20.35 22.08
N GLU A 400 5.27 -20.06 20.93
CA GLU A 400 5.44 -21.06 19.88
C GLU A 400 6.33 -22.18 20.42
N SER A 401 5.96 -23.43 20.13
CA SER A 401 6.84 -24.57 20.31
C SER A 401 8.16 -24.32 19.55
N PRO A 402 9.30 -24.61 20.14
CA PRO A 402 10.58 -24.32 19.54
C PRO A 402 10.71 -25.10 18.22
N LEU A 403 10.99 -24.37 17.15
CA LEU A 403 11.50 -24.97 15.93
C LEU A 403 12.76 -25.77 16.31
N SER A 404 12.70 -27.09 16.23
CA SER A 404 13.85 -27.96 16.41
C SER A 404 14.97 -27.52 15.49
N ALA A 405 16.03 -27.03 16.09
CA ALA A 405 17.32 -26.86 15.43
C ALA A 405 17.80 -28.24 14.98
N THR A 406 17.69 -28.56 13.72
CA THR A 406 18.52 -29.59 13.11
C THR A 406 19.81 -28.94 12.62
N SER A 407 20.75 -28.79 13.55
CA SER A 407 22.17 -28.82 13.24
C SER A 407 22.57 -30.28 13.11
N GLY A 408 23.22 -30.65 12.02
CA GLY A 408 23.89 -31.91 11.99
C GLY A 408 23.99 -32.51 10.60
N LEU A 409 25.22 -32.36 10.05
CA LEU A 409 25.88 -33.03 8.92
C LEU A 409 25.61 -32.50 7.53
#